data_c4530fded35bf6c5ffff5b3ae491b2f0
#
_entry.id   c4530fded35bf6c5ffff5b3ae491b2f0
#
_cell.length_a   1.000
_cell.length_b   1.000
_cell.length_c   1.000
_cell.angle_alpha   90.00
_cell.angle_beta   90.00
_cell.angle_gamma   90.00
#
_symmetry.space_group_name_H-M   'P 1'
#
loop_
_entity.id
_entity.type
_entity.pdbx_description
1 polymer ?
#
loop_
_entity_poly.entity_id
_entity_poly.type
_entity_poly.pdbx_seq_one_letter_code
_entity_poly.pdbx_strand_id
1 'polypeptide(L)'
;MAAAAVLAGYAAGGGGGGGGGGGGGDRTSARAGAGAAAVPRGEPSAAAGAAVPTAHGTLLVTDFGGSTVTFVDPARGPVGSVEVGTAPYGLALGADGRAWVATAEGVAVVDTATGTGLGRIPYRTGSGPVTTGEYRGGGMGIALAPDGRRLYVGVNVPGGAGVLEVIDTATRAVTATVPVGHRPFDVDVAADGREVYATGHDSYDVTAVRADTLAARRLVVAPYGERGLGSWLKPHYAVVRPSDGRLLLPFEGEKLAVLDPGTGRVSVEPMTADIHQHGAALAPDGTLLVVGAAEGEDAASLTVRSPGGTERTIPLGGPHEDVAVTADGRTAYVTGGFTRDGHWDGITVVELASGTTRRLAAGERPLGIVVL
;
A
#
# COMPACT_ATOMS: atom_id res chain seq x y z
N MET A 1 -9.11 43.49 -13.39
CA MET A 1 -9.69 42.73 -14.50
C MET A 1 -10.07 41.36 -13.95
N ALA A 2 -11.37 41.07 -13.95
CA ALA A 2 -11.94 39.85 -13.33
C ALA A 2 -11.82 38.67 -14.30
N ALA A 3 -11.29 37.53 -13.84
CA ALA A 3 -11.37 36.27 -14.55
C ALA A 3 -12.50 35.43 -13.94
N ALA A 4 -13.42 35.05 -14.79
CA ALA A 4 -14.64 34.30 -14.44
C ALA A 4 -14.33 32.81 -14.25
N ALA A 5 -14.83 32.24 -13.17
CA ALA A 5 -14.84 30.81 -12.92
C ALA A 5 -15.99 30.16 -13.68
N VAL A 6 -15.70 29.10 -14.42
CA VAL A 6 -16.70 28.20 -15.04
C VAL A 6 -16.98 27.07 -14.09
N LEU A 7 -18.19 27.05 -13.53
CA LEU A 7 -18.75 25.94 -12.76
C LEU A 7 -19.42 24.97 -13.74
N ALA A 8 -18.91 23.76 -13.88
CA ALA A 8 -19.63 22.65 -14.51
C ALA A 8 -20.34 21.82 -13.43
N GLY A 9 -21.69 21.92 -13.38
CA GLY A 9 -22.52 21.14 -12.50
C GLY A 9 -22.82 19.76 -13.09
N TYR A 10 -22.65 18.73 -12.25
CA TYR A 10 -23.19 17.40 -12.56
C TYR A 10 -24.52 17.24 -11.81
N ALA A 11 -25.61 17.08 -12.61
CA ALA A 11 -26.96 16.83 -12.14
C ALA A 11 -27.16 15.34 -11.86
N ALA A 12 -27.72 15.07 -10.67
CA ALA A 12 -28.23 13.76 -10.29
C ALA A 12 -29.54 13.49 -11.03
N GLY A 13 -29.63 12.37 -11.76
CA GLY A 13 -30.83 11.83 -12.37
C GLY A 13 -31.39 10.70 -11.55
N GLY A 14 -32.45 10.96 -10.79
CA GLY A 14 -33.32 9.94 -10.24
C GLY A 14 -34.40 9.58 -11.25
N GLY A 15 -34.74 8.31 -11.33
CA GLY A 15 -35.86 7.81 -12.10
C GLY A 15 -36.44 6.58 -11.46
N GLY A 16 -37.60 6.76 -10.83
CA GLY A 16 -38.41 5.69 -10.25
C GLY A 16 -39.52 5.23 -11.22
N GLY A 17 -40.20 4.18 -10.86
CA GLY A 17 -41.41 3.63 -11.46
C GLY A 17 -41.27 2.12 -11.68
N GLY A 18 -42.02 1.20 -11.11
CA GLY A 18 -43.37 1.24 -10.67
C GLY A 18 -44.15 0.09 -11.26
N GLY A 19 -44.73 -0.80 -10.42
CA GLY A 19 -45.90 -1.61 -10.71
C GLY A 19 -45.66 -2.97 -11.39
N GLY A 20 -46.15 -4.09 -10.92
CA GLY A 20 -47.31 -4.52 -10.31
C GLY A 20 -47.67 -5.94 -10.73
N GLY A 21 -48.21 -6.72 -9.82
CA GLY A 21 -49.23 -7.74 -10.02
C GLY A 21 -48.80 -9.15 -10.41
N GLY A 22 -49.05 -10.20 -9.64
CA GLY A 22 -50.18 -10.76 -9.12
C GLY A 22 -50.29 -12.27 -9.36
N GLY A 23 -50.71 -13.08 -8.39
CA GLY A 23 -51.32 -14.41 -8.52
C GLY A 23 -50.37 -15.60 -8.44
N GLY A 24 -50.42 -16.52 -7.50
CA GLY A 24 -51.49 -17.21 -6.87
C GLY A 24 -51.42 -18.71 -7.15
N GLY A 25 -51.43 -19.58 -6.14
CA GLY A 25 -51.71 -21.03 -6.28
C GLY A 25 -50.63 -21.95 -5.73
N ASP A 26 -50.72 -22.38 -4.65
CA ASP A 26 -51.29 -23.37 -3.72
C ASP A 26 -50.97 -24.87 -4.06
N ARG A 27 -50.56 -25.62 -3.00
CA ARG A 27 -50.66 -27.06 -2.74
C ARG A 27 -49.64 -28.01 -3.40
N THR A 28 -49.01 -28.93 -2.79
CA THR A 28 -49.17 -29.83 -1.65
C THR A 28 -48.02 -30.85 -1.65
N SER A 29 -47.53 -31.14 -0.46
CA SER A 29 -47.04 -32.40 0.05
C SER A 29 -46.42 -33.50 -0.83
N ALA A 30 -45.19 -33.92 -0.47
CA ALA A 30 -44.98 -35.31 0.03
C ALA A 30 -43.50 -35.57 0.42
N ARG A 31 -43.37 -36.11 1.54
CA ARG A 31 -42.36 -36.85 2.28
C ARG A 31 -41.64 -37.90 1.46
N ALA A 32 -40.31 -37.92 1.53
CA ALA A 32 -39.56 -39.18 1.70
C ALA A 32 -38.09 -38.88 2.04
N GLY A 33 -37.63 -39.44 3.12
CA GLY A 33 -36.25 -39.36 3.56
C GLY A 33 -35.40 -40.39 2.82
N ALA A 34 -34.15 -40.00 2.65
CA ALA A 34 -33.05 -40.98 2.43
C ALA A 34 -31.71 -40.31 2.80
N GLY A 35 -31.04 -40.92 3.69
CA GLY A 35 -29.62 -41.06 3.99
C GLY A 35 -28.66 -39.99 3.50
N ALA A 36 -28.18 -39.17 4.44
CA ALA A 36 -26.97 -38.39 4.22
C ALA A 36 -25.77 -39.32 4.28
N ALA A 37 -25.20 -39.65 3.14
CA ALA A 37 -23.86 -40.23 3.06
C ALA A 37 -22.85 -39.13 3.40
N ALA A 38 -22.05 -39.33 4.43
CA ALA A 38 -20.94 -38.45 4.80
C ALA A 38 -19.92 -38.45 3.67
N VAL A 39 -19.73 -37.27 3.05
CA VAL A 39 -18.62 -37.01 2.15
C VAL A 39 -17.37 -36.92 3.02
N PRO A 40 -16.31 -37.68 2.74
CA PRO A 40 -15.06 -37.54 3.47
C PRO A 40 -14.48 -36.14 3.16
N ARG A 41 -14.22 -35.39 4.22
CA ARG A 41 -13.42 -34.16 4.14
C ARG A 41 -12.01 -34.59 3.75
N GLY A 42 -11.69 -34.39 2.48
CA GLY A 42 -10.30 -34.43 2.03
C GLY A 42 -9.53 -33.32 2.76
N GLU A 43 -8.54 -33.71 3.53
CA GLU A 43 -7.52 -32.80 4.03
C GLU A 43 -6.90 -32.12 2.81
N PRO A 44 -6.64 -30.77 2.88
CA PRO A 44 -5.90 -30.14 1.82
C PRO A 44 -4.50 -30.74 1.81
N SER A 45 -4.20 -31.53 0.80
CA SER A 45 -2.84 -31.94 0.48
C SER A 45 -2.05 -30.63 0.23
N ALA A 46 -1.23 -30.28 1.20
CA ALA A 46 -0.18 -29.30 0.98
C ALA A 46 0.75 -29.89 -0.08
N ALA A 47 0.56 -29.52 -1.34
CA ALA A 47 1.60 -29.70 -2.34
C ALA A 47 2.80 -28.93 -1.80
N ALA A 48 3.83 -29.66 -1.35
CA ALA A 48 5.11 -29.06 -1.01
C ALA A 48 5.62 -28.36 -2.28
N GLY A 49 5.38 -27.05 -2.34
CA GLY A 49 5.92 -26.22 -3.40
C GLY A 49 7.42 -26.38 -3.41
N ALA A 50 7.99 -26.59 -4.58
CA ALA A 50 9.44 -26.57 -4.74
C ALA A 50 9.97 -25.25 -4.17
N ALA A 51 11.03 -25.31 -3.35
CA ALA A 51 11.64 -24.12 -2.78
C ALA A 51 11.92 -23.09 -3.88
N VAL A 52 11.45 -21.88 -3.71
CA VAL A 52 11.73 -20.78 -4.63
C VAL A 52 13.17 -20.35 -4.38
N PRO A 53 14.10 -20.48 -5.33
CA PRO A 53 15.47 -20.07 -5.12
C PRO A 53 15.51 -18.53 -5.07
N THR A 54 15.58 -17.96 -3.87
CA THR A 54 15.76 -16.53 -3.67
C THR A 54 17.25 -16.19 -3.75
N ALA A 55 17.67 -15.69 -4.89
CA ALA A 55 18.96 -15.05 -5.03
C ALA A 55 18.91 -13.64 -4.43
N HIS A 56 20.03 -13.14 -3.93
CA HIS A 56 20.16 -11.75 -3.54
C HIS A 56 19.72 -10.83 -4.69
N GLY A 57 18.83 -9.84 -4.40
CA GLY A 57 18.24 -8.97 -5.41
C GLY A 57 16.95 -9.50 -6.06
N THR A 58 16.42 -10.65 -5.65
CA THR A 58 15.06 -11.06 -6.01
C THR A 58 14.06 -10.06 -5.45
N LEU A 59 13.03 -9.74 -6.20
CA LEU A 59 11.96 -8.85 -5.77
C LEU A 59 10.84 -9.68 -5.15
N LEU A 60 10.22 -9.16 -4.11
CA LEU A 60 8.95 -9.65 -3.61
C LEU A 60 7.89 -8.60 -3.85
N VAL A 61 6.81 -8.96 -4.52
CA VAL A 61 5.78 -8.05 -5.01
C VAL A 61 4.42 -8.54 -4.55
N THR A 62 3.59 -7.63 -4.03
CA THR A 62 2.20 -7.95 -3.71
C THR A 62 1.33 -7.85 -4.97
N ASP A 63 0.55 -8.90 -5.23
CA ASP A 63 -0.36 -8.96 -6.37
C ASP A 63 -1.77 -8.64 -5.87
N PHE A 64 -2.12 -7.37 -5.87
CA PHE A 64 -3.38 -6.86 -5.32
C PHE A 64 -4.61 -7.54 -5.93
N GLY A 65 -4.58 -7.85 -7.22
CA GLY A 65 -5.65 -8.56 -7.93
C GLY A 65 -5.64 -10.07 -7.70
N GLY A 66 -4.46 -10.66 -7.49
CA GLY A 66 -4.24 -12.11 -7.48
C GLY A 66 -4.21 -12.76 -6.10
N SER A 67 -4.35 -12.03 -5.01
CA SER A 67 -4.28 -12.54 -3.61
C SER A 67 -2.97 -13.25 -3.27
N THR A 68 -1.91 -12.97 -3.99
CA THR A 68 -0.59 -13.60 -3.88
C THR A 68 0.50 -12.58 -3.63
N VAL A 69 1.68 -13.05 -3.26
CA VAL A 69 2.94 -12.36 -3.46
C VAL A 69 3.76 -13.13 -4.50
N THR A 70 4.36 -12.42 -5.43
CA THR A 70 5.19 -13.00 -6.48
C THR A 70 6.66 -12.70 -6.25
N PHE A 71 7.51 -13.73 -6.32
CA PHE A 71 8.95 -13.59 -6.38
C PHE A 71 9.37 -13.34 -7.82
N VAL A 72 10.10 -12.26 -8.06
CA VAL A 72 10.53 -11.87 -9.41
C VAL A 72 12.05 -11.76 -9.45
N ASP A 73 12.66 -12.58 -10.29
CA ASP A 73 14.08 -12.44 -10.64
C ASP A 73 14.22 -11.26 -11.61
N PRO A 74 15.03 -10.22 -11.28
CA PRO A 74 15.14 -9.05 -12.14
C PRO A 74 15.63 -9.34 -13.57
N ALA A 75 16.28 -10.47 -13.82
CA ALA A 75 16.76 -10.84 -15.15
C ALA A 75 15.76 -11.71 -15.92
N ARG A 76 14.94 -12.52 -15.21
CA ARG A 76 14.14 -13.58 -15.81
C ARG A 76 12.62 -13.37 -15.68
N GLY A 77 12.18 -12.52 -14.74
CA GLY A 77 10.77 -12.35 -14.40
C GLY A 77 10.31 -13.26 -13.26
N PRO A 78 9.00 -13.60 -13.16
CA PRO A 78 8.45 -14.37 -12.07
C PRO A 78 9.10 -15.74 -11.91
N VAL A 79 9.46 -16.11 -10.68
CA VAL A 79 10.10 -17.40 -10.35
C VAL A 79 9.28 -18.23 -9.36
N GLY A 80 8.24 -17.65 -8.75
CA GLY A 80 7.31 -18.33 -7.86
C GLY A 80 6.33 -17.36 -7.23
N SER A 81 5.27 -17.89 -6.63
CA SER A 81 4.26 -17.10 -5.92
C SER A 81 3.75 -17.84 -4.68
N VAL A 82 3.20 -17.08 -3.72
CA VAL A 82 2.63 -17.60 -2.47
C VAL A 82 1.28 -16.94 -2.24
N GLU A 83 0.26 -17.75 -1.96
CA GLU A 83 -1.05 -17.28 -1.53
C GLU A 83 -0.95 -16.60 -0.16
N VAL A 84 -1.41 -15.35 -0.04
CA VAL A 84 -1.33 -14.55 1.18
C VAL A 84 -2.69 -14.04 1.66
N GLY A 85 -3.70 -14.08 0.82
CA GLY A 85 -5.06 -13.61 1.11
C GLY A 85 -5.44 -12.39 0.29
N THR A 86 -6.69 -11.98 0.42
CA THR A 86 -7.36 -11.02 -0.45
C THR A 86 -6.68 -9.66 -0.46
N ALA A 87 -6.46 -9.15 -1.67
CA ALA A 87 -5.99 -7.80 -1.95
C ALA A 87 -4.76 -7.40 -1.10
N PRO A 88 -3.62 -8.09 -1.22
CA PRO A 88 -2.40 -7.73 -0.50
C PRO A 88 -1.95 -6.33 -0.90
N TYR A 89 -1.56 -5.52 0.09
CA TYR A 89 -1.22 -4.12 -0.08
C TYR A 89 0.27 -3.89 0.20
N GLY A 90 0.60 -3.30 1.32
CA GLY A 90 1.98 -3.09 1.73
C GLY A 90 2.66 -4.37 2.23
N LEU A 91 3.98 -4.38 2.20
CA LEU A 91 4.80 -5.45 2.76
C LEU A 91 6.05 -4.92 3.46
N ALA A 92 6.49 -5.63 4.49
CA ALA A 92 7.71 -5.34 5.22
C ALA A 92 8.60 -6.58 5.27
N LEU A 93 9.91 -6.39 5.13
CA LEU A 93 10.90 -7.46 5.16
C LEU A 93 11.69 -7.44 6.48
N GLY A 94 11.74 -8.56 7.17
CA GLY A 94 12.56 -8.75 8.34
C GLY A 94 13.97 -9.25 8.00
N ALA A 95 14.95 -8.86 8.82
CA ALA A 95 16.32 -9.35 8.69
C ALA A 95 16.44 -10.89 8.89
N ASP A 96 15.41 -11.50 9.43
CA ASP A 96 15.27 -12.96 9.61
C ASP A 96 14.76 -13.69 8.36
N GLY A 97 14.59 -12.98 7.24
CA GLY A 97 14.10 -13.52 5.98
C GLY A 97 12.58 -13.75 5.95
N ARG A 98 11.82 -13.15 6.88
CA ARG A 98 10.36 -13.16 6.83
C ARG A 98 9.83 -11.90 6.18
N ALA A 99 8.89 -12.08 5.27
CA ALA A 99 8.08 -10.98 4.77
C ALA A 99 6.71 -10.99 5.46
N TRP A 100 6.23 -9.78 5.79
CA TRP A 100 4.96 -9.52 6.44
C TRP A 100 4.10 -8.74 5.45
N VAL A 101 2.94 -9.26 5.11
CA VAL A 101 2.09 -8.73 4.03
C VAL A 101 0.73 -8.33 4.59
N ALA A 102 0.39 -7.05 4.46
CA ALA A 102 -0.91 -6.53 4.85
C ALA A 102 -1.97 -6.92 3.82
N THR A 103 -3.03 -7.62 4.25
CA THR A 103 -4.14 -8.05 3.39
C THR A 103 -5.47 -7.52 3.90
N ALA A 104 -6.58 -7.79 3.22
CA ALA A 104 -7.91 -7.41 3.71
C ALA A 104 -8.29 -8.16 5.01
N GLU A 105 -7.70 -9.31 5.29
CA GLU A 105 -8.15 -10.24 6.36
C GLU A 105 -7.18 -10.34 7.53
N GLY A 106 -5.96 -9.86 7.37
CA GLY A 106 -4.90 -9.99 8.37
C GLY A 106 -3.52 -9.75 7.77
N VAL A 107 -2.48 -9.99 8.56
CA VAL A 107 -1.10 -9.94 8.10
C VAL A 107 -0.62 -11.35 7.78
N ALA A 108 -0.35 -11.62 6.51
CA ALA A 108 0.26 -12.88 6.11
C ALA A 108 1.77 -12.87 6.38
N VAL A 109 2.32 -14.03 6.71
CA VAL A 109 3.75 -14.20 6.96
C VAL A 109 4.31 -15.19 5.94
N VAL A 110 5.37 -14.78 5.25
CA VAL A 110 6.03 -15.59 4.22
C VAL A 110 7.50 -15.77 4.57
N ASP A 111 7.96 -17.01 4.49
CA ASP A 111 9.40 -17.33 4.52
C ASP A 111 9.97 -17.06 3.13
N THR A 112 10.84 -16.05 3.01
CA THR A 112 11.37 -15.66 1.70
C THR A 112 12.44 -16.61 1.17
N ALA A 113 13.11 -17.36 2.04
CA ALA A 113 14.15 -18.31 1.62
C ALA A 113 13.55 -19.57 1.00
N THR A 114 12.38 -20.00 1.49
CA THR A 114 11.70 -21.20 1.00
C THR A 114 10.52 -20.90 0.09
N GLY A 115 10.07 -19.63 0.02
CA GLY A 115 8.88 -19.24 -0.72
C GLY A 115 7.61 -19.89 -0.15
N THR A 116 7.49 -20.02 1.17
CA THR A 116 6.34 -20.68 1.81
C THR A 116 5.56 -19.74 2.71
N GLY A 117 4.23 -19.86 2.71
CA GLY A 117 3.35 -19.19 3.65
C GLY A 117 3.47 -19.79 5.05
N LEU A 118 3.72 -18.95 6.06
CA LEU A 118 3.84 -19.36 7.47
C LEU A 118 2.56 -19.11 8.27
N GLY A 119 1.46 -18.76 7.62
CA GLY A 119 0.17 -18.45 8.22
C GLY A 119 -0.18 -16.96 8.18
N ARG A 120 -1.31 -16.61 8.79
CA ARG A 120 -1.85 -15.25 8.82
C ARG A 120 -2.26 -14.87 10.24
N ILE A 121 -1.97 -13.62 10.59
CA ILE A 121 -2.36 -13.00 11.87
C ILE A 121 -3.63 -12.19 11.62
N PRO A 122 -4.78 -12.59 12.16
CA PRO A 122 -6.01 -11.84 11.98
C PRO A 122 -5.95 -10.49 12.69
N TYR A 123 -6.58 -9.46 12.11
CA TYR A 123 -6.73 -8.17 12.79
C TYR A 123 -7.65 -8.31 13.99
N ARG A 124 -7.36 -7.54 15.03
CA ARG A 124 -8.27 -7.35 16.17
C ARG A 124 -9.36 -6.33 15.81
N THR A 125 -9.03 -5.38 14.94
CA THR A 125 -9.93 -4.33 14.48
C THR A 125 -10.93 -4.88 13.48
N GLY A 126 -12.23 -4.69 13.72
CA GLY A 126 -13.26 -5.01 12.73
C GLY A 126 -13.22 -4.01 11.58
N SER A 127 -12.85 -4.46 10.39
CA SER A 127 -12.70 -3.64 9.19
C SER A 127 -13.85 -3.80 8.17
N GLY A 128 -14.94 -4.46 8.58
CA GLY A 128 -16.07 -4.75 7.70
C GLY A 128 -15.88 -5.98 6.81
N PRO A 129 -16.70 -6.14 5.77
CA PRO A 129 -16.59 -7.25 4.83
C PRO A 129 -15.27 -7.23 4.07
N VAL A 130 -14.75 -8.40 3.76
CA VAL A 130 -13.59 -8.56 2.88
C VAL A 130 -13.98 -8.18 1.45
N THR A 131 -13.28 -7.21 0.88
CA THR A 131 -13.51 -6.71 -0.48
C THR A 131 -12.16 -6.48 -1.18
N THR A 132 -12.20 -6.24 -2.49
CA THR A 132 -11.02 -6.02 -3.33
C THR A 132 -10.89 -4.58 -3.85
N GLY A 133 -11.76 -3.66 -3.38
CA GLY A 133 -11.70 -2.25 -3.82
C GLY A 133 -10.49 -1.53 -3.26
N GLU A 134 -10.05 -0.49 -3.94
CA GLU A 134 -8.94 0.39 -3.56
C GLU A 134 -9.05 0.88 -2.10
N TYR A 135 -10.25 1.23 -1.69
CA TYR A 135 -10.56 1.71 -0.33
C TYR A 135 -11.14 0.64 0.57
N ARG A 136 -10.77 -0.63 0.33
CA ARG A 136 -11.21 -1.76 1.14
C ARG A 136 -10.86 -1.62 2.62
N GLY A 137 -11.57 -2.34 3.46
CA GLY A 137 -11.19 -2.53 4.86
C GLY A 137 -9.96 -3.43 5.01
N GLY A 138 -9.35 -3.42 6.17
CA GLY A 138 -8.17 -4.21 6.49
C GLY A 138 -6.85 -3.48 6.32
N GLY A 139 -5.76 -4.20 6.35
CA GLY A 139 -4.41 -3.63 6.38
C GLY A 139 -3.98 -2.99 5.07
N MET A 140 -3.33 -1.84 5.19
CA MET A 140 -2.75 -1.06 4.09
C MET A 140 -1.25 -0.87 4.32
N GLY A 141 -0.81 0.27 4.84
CA GLY A 141 0.59 0.50 5.20
C GLY A 141 1.07 -0.44 6.30
N ILE A 142 2.33 -0.86 6.23
CA ILE A 142 2.92 -1.81 7.17
C ILE A 142 4.42 -1.54 7.31
N ALA A 143 4.92 -1.52 8.54
CA ALA A 143 6.34 -1.34 8.82
C ALA A 143 6.82 -2.21 9.97
N LEU A 144 8.03 -2.71 9.86
CA LEU A 144 8.70 -3.47 10.90
C LEU A 144 9.61 -2.54 11.71
N ALA A 145 9.59 -2.67 13.04
CA ALA A 145 10.54 -1.97 13.89
C ALA A 145 11.99 -2.39 13.56
N PRO A 146 12.98 -1.50 13.70
CA PRO A 146 14.38 -1.82 13.37
C PRO A 146 14.95 -3.02 14.14
N ASP A 147 14.42 -3.32 15.32
CA ASP A 147 14.80 -4.49 16.11
C ASP A 147 14.10 -5.79 15.70
N GLY A 148 13.19 -5.71 14.73
CA GLY A 148 12.40 -6.84 14.21
C GLY A 148 11.34 -7.40 15.18
N ARG A 149 11.14 -6.81 16.37
CA ARG A 149 10.27 -7.38 17.41
C ARG A 149 8.82 -6.96 17.30
N ARG A 150 8.57 -5.80 16.70
CA ARG A 150 7.23 -5.26 16.52
C ARG A 150 6.97 -4.94 15.07
N LEU A 151 5.79 -5.29 14.63
CA LEU A 151 5.27 -4.92 13.34
C LEU A 151 4.08 -3.99 13.56
N TYR A 152 3.99 -2.96 12.76
CA TYR A 152 2.93 -1.97 12.79
C TYR A 152 2.15 -2.01 11.49
N VAL A 153 0.83 -2.10 11.57
CA VAL A 153 -0.02 -2.13 10.38
C VAL A 153 -1.17 -1.14 10.51
N GLY A 154 -1.31 -0.30 9.51
CA GLY A 154 -2.43 0.62 9.36
C GLY A 154 -3.66 -0.15 8.87
N VAL A 155 -4.69 -0.26 9.70
CA VAL A 155 -5.94 -0.94 9.36
C VAL A 155 -6.98 0.10 8.98
N ASN A 156 -7.41 0.08 7.73
CA ASN A 156 -8.50 0.92 7.24
C ASN A 156 -9.86 0.38 7.73
N VAL A 157 -10.65 1.27 8.29
CA VAL A 157 -12.06 1.02 8.69
C VAL A 157 -12.94 1.88 7.80
N PRO A 158 -13.59 1.33 6.77
CA PRO A 158 -14.43 2.11 5.87
C PRO A 158 -15.50 2.91 6.62
N GLY A 159 -15.50 4.23 6.39
CA GLY A 159 -16.42 5.17 7.05
C GLY A 159 -16.05 5.52 8.50
N GLY A 160 -14.93 5.03 9.03
CA GLY A 160 -14.43 5.29 10.38
C GLY A 160 -13.00 5.79 10.41
N ALA A 161 -12.51 6.11 11.60
CA ALA A 161 -11.09 6.36 11.82
C ALA A 161 -10.27 5.08 11.62
N GLY A 162 -9.07 5.23 11.08
CA GLY A 162 -8.12 4.14 10.97
C GLY A 162 -7.57 3.69 12.32
N VAL A 163 -6.95 2.54 12.33
CA VAL A 163 -6.31 1.97 13.53
C VAL A 163 -4.92 1.49 13.16
N LEU A 164 -3.93 1.83 13.97
CA LEU A 164 -2.62 1.20 13.93
C LEU A 164 -2.65 -0.02 14.85
N GLU A 165 -2.48 -1.21 14.31
CA GLU A 165 -2.30 -2.43 15.09
C GLU A 165 -0.82 -2.70 15.32
N VAL A 166 -0.48 -3.05 16.56
CA VAL A 166 0.88 -3.43 16.98
C VAL A 166 0.91 -4.94 17.14
N ILE A 167 1.76 -5.59 16.38
CA ILE A 167 1.92 -7.04 16.36
C ILE A 167 3.29 -7.39 16.96
N ASP A 168 3.31 -8.31 17.91
CA ASP A 168 4.54 -8.96 18.36
C ASP A 168 4.93 -10.05 17.36
N THR A 169 6.12 -9.94 16.78
CA THR A 169 6.57 -10.82 15.70
C THR A 169 6.90 -12.23 16.16
N ALA A 170 7.31 -12.39 17.42
CA ALA A 170 7.66 -13.70 17.98
C ALA A 170 6.41 -14.53 18.28
N THR A 171 5.41 -13.91 18.91
CA THR A 171 4.14 -14.58 19.25
C THR A 171 3.14 -14.56 18.12
N ARG A 172 3.36 -13.72 17.09
CA ARG A 172 2.45 -13.50 15.96
C ARG A 172 1.05 -13.12 16.42
N ALA A 173 0.97 -12.18 17.34
CA ALA A 173 -0.29 -11.73 17.91
C ALA A 173 -0.38 -10.20 17.96
N VAL A 174 -1.58 -9.66 17.73
CA VAL A 174 -1.86 -8.25 17.97
C VAL A 174 -1.80 -7.98 19.47
N THR A 175 -0.89 -7.13 19.90
CA THR A 175 -0.69 -6.78 21.32
C THR A 175 -1.40 -5.50 21.72
N ALA A 176 -1.53 -4.55 20.77
CA ALA A 176 -2.19 -3.28 21.02
C ALA A 176 -2.84 -2.71 19.74
N THR A 177 -3.73 -1.75 19.95
CA THR A 177 -4.37 -0.97 18.89
C THR A 177 -4.34 0.50 19.26
N VAL A 178 -4.04 1.38 18.32
CA VAL A 178 -3.98 2.83 18.52
C VAL A 178 -4.84 3.51 17.45
N PRO A 179 -5.84 4.35 17.81
CA PRO A 179 -6.58 5.14 16.83
C PRO A 179 -5.65 6.08 16.06
N VAL A 180 -5.80 6.12 14.74
CA VAL A 180 -5.02 6.99 13.84
C VAL A 180 -5.96 7.72 12.87
N GLY A 181 -5.39 8.51 11.96
CA GLY A 181 -6.14 9.20 10.92
C GLY A 181 -6.96 8.26 10.02
N HIS A 182 -7.84 8.85 9.22
CA HIS A 182 -8.68 8.09 8.29
C HIS A 182 -7.84 7.54 7.14
N ARG A 183 -8.06 6.28 6.82
CA ARG A 183 -7.41 5.57 5.72
C ARG A 183 -5.88 5.64 5.82
N PRO A 184 -5.30 4.87 6.74
CA PRO A 184 -3.85 4.84 6.94
C PRO A 184 -3.16 4.07 5.79
N PHE A 185 -2.91 4.77 4.68
CA PHE A 185 -2.30 4.18 3.49
C PHE A 185 -0.88 3.72 3.73
N ASP A 186 -0.15 4.45 4.55
CA ASP A 186 1.24 4.17 4.78
C ASP A 186 1.60 4.20 6.26
N VAL A 187 2.62 3.42 6.62
CA VAL A 187 3.17 3.33 7.96
C VAL A 187 4.69 3.28 7.87
N ASP A 188 5.34 4.22 8.55
CA ASP A 188 6.78 4.29 8.68
C ASP A 188 7.24 4.14 10.12
N VAL A 189 8.48 3.75 10.31
CA VAL A 189 9.13 3.74 11.63
C VAL A 189 10.38 4.62 11.59
N ALA A 190 10.53 5.48 12.59
CA ALA A 190 11.75 6.27 12.75
C ALA A 190 12.98 5.36 12.82
N ALA A 191 14.11 5.80 12.28
CA ALA A 191 15.34 4.99 12.22
C ALA A 191 15.83 4.51 13.61
N ASP A 192 15.51 5.26 14.69
CA ASP A 192 15.82 4.88 16.06
C ASP A 192 14.75 3.98 16.71
N GLY A 193 13.68 3.65 15.99
CA GLY A 193 12.58 2.80 16.44
C GLY A 193 11.67 3.42 17.50
N ARG A 194 11.82 4.70 17.83
CA ARG A 194 11.08 5.33 18.94
C ARG A 194 9.71 5.85 18.56
N GLU A 195 9.50 6.17 17.31
CA GLU A 195 8.22 6.65 16.78
C GLU A 195 7.81 5.88 15.56
N VAL A 196 6.49 5.76 15.40
CA VAL A 196 5.81 5.17 14.25
C VAL A 196 4.90 6.24 13.68
N TYR A 197 4.87 6.35 12.38
CA TYR A 197 4.10 7.35 11.64
C TYR A 197 3.06 6.65 10.79
N ALA A 198 1.78 6.93 11.04
CA ALA A 198 0.67 6.45 10.21
C ALA A 198 0.12 7.62 9.38
N THR A 199 0.24 7.53 8.08
CA THR A 199 -0.18 8.58 7.13
C THR A 199 -1.67 8.44 6.84
N GLY A 200 -2.47 9.37 7.34
CA GLY A 200 -3.93 9.40 7.21
C GLY A 200 -4.36 10.19 5.98
N HIS A 201 -4.67 9.48 4.90
CA HIS A 201 -5.02 10.08 3.61
C HIS A 201 -6.24 11.02 3.69
N ASP A 202 -7.37 10.54 4.22
CA ASP A 202 -8.63 11.30 4.25
C ASP A 202 -8.71 12.29 5.43
N SER A 203 -7.80 12.19 6.39
CA SER A 203 -7.71 13.11 7.51
C SER A 203 -6.61 14.18 7.36
N TYR A 204 -5.84 14.12 6.27
CA TYR A 204 -4.79 15.09 5.94
C TYR A 204 -3.73 15.26 7.04
N ASP A 205 -3.38 14.16 7.68
CA ASP A 205 -2.48 14.16 8.81
C ASP A 205 -1.52 12.96 8.80
N VAL A 206 -0.53 13.05 9.65
CA VAL A 206 0.27 11.92 10.10
C VAL A 206 0.02 11.76 11.58
N THR A 207 -0.35 10.56 12.01
CA THR A 207 -0.39 10.22 13.43
C THR A 207 0.95 9.68 13.85
N ALA A 208 1.67 10.42 14.68
CA ALA A 208 2.92 9.97 15.28
C ALA A 208 2.63 9.24 16.59
N VAL A 209 3.08 7.99 16.71
CA VAL A 209 2.85 7.11 17.85
C VAL A 209 4.18 6.74 18.49
N ARG A 210 4.33 6.98 19.79
CA ARG A 210 5.50 6.54 20.53
C ARG A 210 5.51 5.02 20.68
N ALA A 211 6.60 4.38 20.28
CA ALA A 211 6.70 2.93 20.29
C ALA A 211 6.69 2.32 21.71
N ASP A 212 7.16 3.06 22.72
CA ASP A 212 7.26 2.60 24.12
C ASP A 212 5.93 2.71 24.88
N THR A 213 5.22 3.83 24.73
CA THR A 213 4.00 4.16 25.51
C THR A 213 2.71 4.06 24.71
N LEU A 214 2.82 3.96 23.39
CA LEU A 214 1.70 4.03 22.42
C LEU A 214 0.93 5.35 22.50
N ALA A 215 1.52 6.39 23.09
CA ALA A 215 0.95 7.72 23.08
C ALA A 215 0.97 8.28 21.65
N ALA A 216 -0.19 8.68 21.18
CA ALA A 216 -0.37 9.21 19.83
C ALA A 216 -0.54 10.72 19.83
N ARG A 217 0.00 11.39 18.80
CA ARG A 217 -0.25 12.79 18.51
C ARG A 217 -0.52 12.98 17.04
N ARG A 218 -1.50 13.81 16.72
CA ARG A 218 -1.88 14.14 15.36
C ARG A 218 -1.01 15.30 14.85
N LEU A 219 -0.39 15.12 13.69
CA LEU A 219 0.39 16.13 12.98
C LEU A 219 -0.37 16.50 11.71
N VAL A 220 -0.98 17.68 11.67
CA VAL A 220 -1.73 18.15 10.50
C VAL A 220 -0.74 18.52 9.40
N VAL A 221 -0.84 17.88 8.26
CA VAL A 221 0.09 18.05 7.14
C VAL A 221 -0.39 19.13 6.17
N ALA A 222 -1.69 19.23 5.97
CA ALA A 222 -2.28 20.22 5.10
C ALA A 222 -3.38 21.02 5.82
N PRO A 223 -3.39 22.36 5.70
CA PRO A 223 -4.38 23.21 6.36
C PRO A 223 -5.79 23.07 5.80
N TYR A 224 -5.97 22.29 4.76
CA TYR A 224 -7.24 22.12 4.03
C TYR A 224 -8.20 21.11 4.65
N GLY A 225 -7.73 20.26 5.56
CA GLY A 225 -8.55 19.22 6.22
C GLY A 225 -9.71 19.77 7.03
N GLU A 226 -9.68 21.06 7.43
CA GLU A 226 -10.73 21.66 8.26
C GLU A 226 -12.07 21.83 7.56
N ARG A 227 -12.14 21.81 6.23
CA ARG A 227 -13.36 22.04 5.47
C ARG A 227 -13.71 20.96 4.45
N GLY A 228 -12.91 19.91 4.30
CA GLY A 228 -13.21 18.77 3.45
C GLY A 228 -13.41 19.05 1.96
N LEU A 229 -13.15 20.26 1.49
CA LEU A 229 -13.45 20.68 0.14
C LEU A 229 -12.17 20.84 -0.68
N GLY A 230 -11.98 19.94 -1.64
CA GLY A 230 -11.09 20.16 -2.78
C GLY A 230 -9.61 20.24 -2.46
N SER A 231 -9.17 19.55 -1.42
CA SER A 231 -7.75 19.50 -1.15
C SER A 231 -7.05 18.51 -2.08
N TRP A 232 -6.19 19.03 -2.90
CA TRP A 232 -5.22 18.28 -3.70
C TRP A 232 -4.02 17.80 -2.87
N LEU A 233 -3.92 18.23 -1.61
CA LEU A 233 -2.77 17.97 -0.73
C LEU A 233 -3.06 16.78 0.19
N LYS A 234 -3.46 15.65 -0.39
CA LYS A 234 -3.67 14.41 0.35
C LYS A 234 -2.36 13.64 0.46
N PRO A 235 -1.90 13.33 1.67
CA PRO A 235 -0.74 12.47 1.84
C PRO A 235 -1.13 11.01 1.55
N HIS A 236 -0.37 10.33 0.69
CA HIS A 236 -0.53 8.90 0.43
C HIS A 236 0.59 8.10 1.07
N TYR A 237 1.80 8.39 0.67
CA TYR A 237 3.01 7.74 1.14
C TYR A 237 3.93 8.76 1.76
N ALA A 238 4.69 8.32 2.73
CA ALA A 238 5.76 9.07 3.35
C ALA A 238 7.06 8.29 3.28
N VAL A 239 8.17 8.98 3.39
CA VAL A 239 9.46 8.34 3.64
C VAL A 239 10.20 9.11 4.72
N VAL A 240 10.72 8.40 5.71
CA VAL A 240 11.53 9.00 6.77
C VAL A 240 12.93 9.28 6.24
N ARG A 241 13.33 10.55 6.22
CA ARG A 241 14.68 10.94 5.83
C ARG A 241 15.69 10.63 6.95
N PRO A 242 16.66 9.71 6.73
CA PRO A 242 17.51 9.25 7.83
C PRO A 242 18.42 10.33 8.41
N SER A 243 18.77 11.37 7.63
CA SER A 243 19.73 12.39 8.06
C SER A 243 19.20 13.32 9.16
N ASP A 244 17.88 13.53 9.25
CA ASP A 244 17.26 14.46 10.19
C ASP A 244 15.91 13.99 10.77
N GLY A 245 15.45 12.80 10.40
CA GLY A 245 14.19 12.20 10.86
C GLY A 245 12.92 12.86 10.34
N ARG A 246 13.02 13.77 9.37
CA ARG A 246 11.85 14.39 8.76
C ARG A 246 11.14 13.44 7.81
N LEU A 247 9.84 13.61 7.72
CA LEU A 247 9.00 12.91 6.76
C LEU A 247 8.91 13.70 5.47
N LEU A 248 9.18 13.05 4.37
CA LEU A 248 8.97 13.56 3.02
C LEU A 248 7.67 12.96 2.51
N LEU A 249 6.68 13.81 2.23
CA LEU A 249 5.37 13.41 1.77
C LEU A 249 5.11 14.04 0.40
N PRO A 250 5.28 13.29 -0.69
CA PRO A 250 4.80 13.72 -1.99
C PRO A 250 3.29 13.91 -1.97
N PHE A 251 2.79 14.99 -2.58
CA PHE A 251 1.39 15.35 -2.64
C PHE A 251 0.92 15.51 -4.07
N GLU A 252 -0.39 15.38 -4.26
CA GLU A 252 -1.05 15.82 -5.48
C GLU A 252 -0.76 17.30 -5.75
N GLY A 253 -0.73 17.70 -7.02
CA GLY A 253 -0.50 19.08 -7.44
C GLY A 253 0.96 19.49 -7.37
N GLU A 254 1.88 18.59 -7.69
CA GLU A 254 3.32 18.87 -7.88
C GLU A 254 3.99 19.48 -6.64
N LYS A 255 3.74 18.87 -5.49
CA LYS A 255 4.24 19.38 -4.21
C LYS A 255 4.86 18.28 -3.35
N LEU A 256 5.90 18.65 -2.63
CA LEU A 256 6.52 17.86 -1.58
C LEU A 256 6.33 18.56 -0.24
N ALA A 257 5.62 17.94 0.68
CA ALA A 257 5.61 18.39 2.06
C ALA A 257 6.77 17.77 2.83
N VAL A 258 7.44 18.59 3.62
CA VAL A 258 8.49 18.17 4.53
C VAL A 258 8.00 18.44 5.94
N LEU A 259 7.67 17.39 6.66
CA LEU A 259 7.15 17.44 8.03
C LEU A 259 8.28 17.14 9.02
N ASP A 260 8.51 18.04 9.96
CA ASP A 260 9.33 17.80 11.14
C ASP A 260 8.43 17.18 12.24
N PRO A 261 8.56 15.88 12.53
CA PRO A 261 7.69 15.24 13.50
C PRO A 261 7.93 15.74 14.95
N GLY A 262 9.12 16.21 15.28
CA GLY A 262 9.43 16.73 16.61
C GLY A 262 8.69 18.03 16.93
N THR A 263 8.51 18.89 15.94
CA THR A 263 7.88 20.23 16.11
C THR A 263 6.49 20.32 15.50
N GLY A 264 6.10 19.39 14.63
CA GLY A 264 4.88 19.45 13.85
C GLY A 264 4.91 20.48 12.72
N ARG A 265 6.06 21.09 12.43
CA ARG A 265 6.18 22.10 11.36
C ARG A 265 6.21 21.40 10.00
N VAL A 266 5.45 21.96 9.07
CA VAL A 266 5.40 21.54 7.67
C VAL A 266 5.92 22.68 6.80
N SER A 267 6.84 22.36 5.89
CA SER A 267 7.17 23.20 4.74
C SER A 267 6.73 22.49 3.46
N VAL A 268 6.27 23.27 2.49
CA VAL A 268 5.84 22.74 1.19
C VAL A 268 6.77 23.30 0.12
N GLU A 269 7.33 22.40 -0.66
CA GLU A 269 8.24 22.69 -1.76
C GLU A 269 7.59 22.30 -3.10
N PRO A 270 7.93 22.96 -4.22
CA PRO A 270 7.53 22.48 -5.54
C PRO A 270 8.24 21.15 -5.87
N MET A 271 7.55 20.31 -6.62
CA MET A 271 8.05 19.05 -7.14
C MET A 271 7.51 18.84 -8.56
N THR A 272 8.25 18.15 -9.43
CA THR A 272 7.81 17.91 -10.81
C THR A 272 6.74 16.81 -10.90
N ALA A 273 6.79 15.82 -10.01
CA ALA A 273 5.79 14.75 -10.03
C ALA A 273 4.43 15.25 -9.53
N ASP A 274 3.40 15.10 -10.35
CA ASP A 274 2.02 15.11 -9.90
C ASP A 274 1.64 13.69 -9.51
N ILE A 275 1.39 13.49 -8.23
CA ILE A 275 1.04 12.18 -7.70
C ILE A 275 -0.45 12.12 -7.41
N HIS A 276 -1.02 10.92 -7.58
CA HIS A 276 -2.41 10.68 -7.23
C HIS A 276 -2.56 9.53 -6.24
N GLN A 277 -1.73 8.77 -5.85
CA GLN A 277 -1.72 7.65 -4.90
C GLN A 277 -0.46 6.82 -5.11
N HIS A 278 0.61 7.47 -5.55
CA HIS A 278 1.80 6.78 -6.00
C HIS A 278 2.85 6.75 -4.91
N GLY A 279 3.68 5.73 -4.94
CA GLY A 279 4.70 5.46 -3.94
C GLY A 279 5.95 6.33 -4.08
N ALA A 280 6.72 6.34 -3.01
CA ALA A 280 8.01 7.00 -2.94
C ALA A 280 9.04 6.13 -2.20
N ALA A 281 10.31 6.29 -2.54
CA ALA A 281 11.41 5.63 -1.87
C ALA A 281 12.63 6.56 -1.75
N LEU A 282 13.48 6.32 -0.74
CA LEU A 282 14.78 6.97 -0.62
C LEU A 282 15.90 6.01 -1.00
N ALA A 283 16.75 6.44 -1.92
CA ALA A 283 18.02 5.77 -2.18
C ALA A 283 19.02 6.03 -1.02
N PRO A 284 20.05 5.19 -0.86
CA PRO A 284 21.02 5.30 0.25
C PRO A 284 21.76 6.65 0.31
N ASP A 285 21.90 7.35 -0.80
CA ASP A 285 22.50 8.68 -0.88
C ASP A 285 21.54 9.83 -0.51
N GLY A 286 20.29 9.50 -0.17
CA GLY A 286 19.23 10.44 0.15
C GLY A 286 18.47 10.98 -1.06
N THR A 287 18.71 10.43 -2.25
CA THR A 287 17.92 10.74 -3.46
C THR A 287 16.49 10.23 -3.27
N LEU A 288 15.51 11.11 -3.41
CA LEU A 288 14.09 10.78 -3.35
C LEU A 288 13.60 10.34 -4.74
N LEU A 289 12.99 9.18 -4.80
CA LEU A 289 12.31 8.62 -5.96
C LEU A 289 10.81 8.75 -5.74
N VAL A 290 10.09 9.33 -6.70
CA VAL A 290 8.63 9.51 -6.61
C VAL A 290 8.01 9.06 -7.92
N VAL A 291 7.06 8.15 -7.82
CA VAL A 291 6.21 7.76 -8.95
C VAL A 291 5.11 8.79 -9.11
N GLY A 292 4.76 9.17 -10.33
CA GLY A 292 3.69 10.13 -10.59
C GLY A 292 3.53 10.39 -12.08
N ALA A 293 2.54 11.19 -12.46
CA ALA A 293 2.41 11.70 -13.81
C ALA A 293 3.24 12.98 -13.98
N ALA A 294 3.83 13.20 -15.15
CA ALA A 294 4.33 14.52 -15.51
C ALA A 294 3.16 15.39 -15.98
N GLU A 295 3.23 16.71 -15.74
CA GLU A 295 2.18 17.65 -16.16
C GLU A 295 1.87 17.52 -17.66
N GLY A 296 0.60 17.25 -18.00
CA GLY A 296 0.11 17.19 -19.38
C GLY A 296 0.39 15.89 -20.12
N GLU A 297 0.91 14.86 -19.46
CA GLU A 297 1.12 13.54 -20.05
C GLU A 297 0.22 12.48 -19.41
N ASP A 298 -0.44 11.66 -20.24
CA ASP A 298 -1.25 10.50 -19.81
C ASP A 298 -0.39 9.33 -19.29
N ALA A 299 0.91 9.55 -19.05
CA ALA A 299 1.86 8.50 -18.75
C ALA A 299 2.63 8.79 -17.45
N ALA A 300 2.70 7.78 -16.58
CA ALA A 300 3.50 7.86 -15.37
C ALA A 300 4.99 8.06 -15.64
N SER A 301 5.65 8.71 -14.72
CA SER A 301 7.08 8.95 -14.71
C SER A 301 7.68 8.65 -13.33
N LEU A 302 8.99 8.44 -13.28
CA LEU A 302 9.76 8.40 -12.05
C LEU A 302 10.52 9.72 -11.92
N THR A 303 10.15 10.53 -10.93
CA THR A 303 10.92 11.72 -10.56
C THR A 303 12.06 11.32 -9.62
N VAL A 304 13.26 11.71 -9.99
CA VAL A 304 14.51 11.47 -9.24
C VAL A 304 14.98 12.83 -8.71
N ARG A 305 14.76 13.06 -7.40
CA ARG A 305 15.10 14.33 -6.72
C ARG A 305 16.33 14.13 -5.84
N SER A 306 17.40 14.85 -6.13
CA SER A 306 18.59 14.86 -5.29
C SER A 306 18.31 15.48 -3.91
N PRO A 307 19.15 15.21 -2.88
CA PRO A 307 19.05 15.87 -1.58
C PRO A 307 19.10 17.40 -1.66
N GLY A 308 19.73 17.95 -2.70
CA GLY A 308 19.80 19.38 -2.98
C GLY A 308 18.59 19.96 -3.71
N GLY A 309 17.56 19.15 -4.00
CA GLY A 309 16.32 19.58 -4.66
C GLY A 309 16.36 19.60 -6.18
N THR A 310 17.47 19.22 -6.82
CA THR A 310 17.53 19.09 -8.28
C THR A 310 16.76 17.84 -8.71
N GLU A 311 15.89 18.00 -9.70
CA GLU A 311 15.04 16.93 -10.21
C GLU A 311 15.35 16.57 -11.66
N ARG A 312 15.09 15.32 -11.99
CA ARG A 312 14.98 14.82 -13.35
C ARG A 312 13.87 13.79 -13.42
N THR A 313 13.20 13.71 -14.53
CA THR A 313 12.08 12.81 -14.77
C THR A 313 12.47 11.72 -15.75
N ILE A 314 12.09 10.47 -15.45
CA ILE A 314 12.28 9.30 -16.32
C ILE A 314 10.91 8.80 -16.72
N PRO A 315 10.53 8.86 -18.01
CA PRO A 315 9.24 8.34 -18.47
C PRO A 315 9.11 6.84 -18.25
N LEU A 316 7.98 6.38 -17.73
CA LEU A 316 7.68 4.97 -17.49
C LEU A 316 6.71 4.38 -18.54
N GLY A 317 5.94 5.24 -19.22
CA GLY A 317 5.09 4.85 -20.34
C GLY A 317 3.92 3.94 -19.93
N GLY A 318 3.01 4.43 -19.13
CA GLY A 318 1.81 3.73 -18.65
C GLY A 318 1.65 3.84 -17.14
N PRO A 319 0.56 3.30 -16.56
CA PRO A 319 0.30 3.40 -15.13
C PRO A 319 1.36 2.67 -14.31
N HIS A 320 1.76 3.28 -13.21
CA HIS A 320 2.70 2.73 -12.22
C HIS A 320 2.27 3.18 -10.82
N GLU A 321 2.70 2.46 -9.77
CA GLU A 321 2.20 2.72 -8.42
C GLU A 321 3.30 2.89 -7.38
N ASP A 322 4.04 1.84 -7.07
CA ASP A 322 5.02 1.84 -5.98
C ASP A 322 6.44 1.63 -6.49
N VAL A 323 7.43 2.00 -5.69
CA VAL A 323 8.83 1.97 -6.07
C VAL A 323 9.71 1.42 -4.97
N ALA A 324 10.62 0.51 -5.33
CA ALA A 324 11.73 0.09 -4.50
C ALA A 324 13.06 0.40 -5.19
N VAL A 325 14.12 0.59 -4.40
CA VAL A 325 15.47 0.87 -4.90
C VAL A 325 16.46 -0.13 -4.32
N THR A 326 17.45 -0.52 -5.12
CA THR A 326 18.52 -1.40 -4.68
C THR A 326 19.38 -0.75 -3.59
N ALA A 327 19.99 -1.57 -2.74
CA ALA A 327 20.87 -1.10 -1.67
C ALA A 327 22.10 -0.30 -2.15
N ASP A 328 22.50 -0.46 -3.40
CA ASP A 328 23.58 0.34 -4.02
C ASP A 328 23.08 1.63 -4.69
N GLY A 329 21.77 1.87 -4.67
CA GLY A 329 21.13 3.07 -5.21
C GLY A 329 21.17 3.19 -6.74
N ARG A 330 21.43 2.10 -7.47
CA ARG A 330 21.62 2.15 -8.93
C ARG A 330 20.39 1.81 -9.73
N THR A 331 19.54 0.95 -9.21
CA THR A 331 18.39 0.43 -9.93
C THR A 331 17.12 0.64 -9.09
N ALA A 332 16.09 1.17 -9.71
CA ALA A 332 14.74 1.21 -9.14
C ALA A 332 13.82 0.22 -9.85
N TYR A 333 12.86 -0.29 -9.11
CA TYR A 333 11.81 -1.19 -9.58
C TYR A 333 10.47 -0.56 -9.28
N VAL A 334 9.64 -0.38 -10.31
CA VAL A 334 8.38 0.35 -10.22
C VAL A 334 7.25 -0.58 -10.64
N THR A 335 6.26 -0.79 -9.77
CA THR A 335 5.14 -1.69 -10.02
C THR A 335 4.13 -1.12 -11.00
N GLY A 336 3.40 -1.99 -11.71
CA GLY A 336 2.46 -1.64 -12.77
C GLY A 336 1.13 -1.06 -12.30
N GLY A 337 0.97 -0.89 -10.97
CA GLY A 337 -0.18 -0.18 -10.39
C GLY A 337 -1.47 -0.98 -10.33
N PHE A 338 -2.44 -0.44 -9.60
CA PHE A 338 -3.75 -1.07 -9.40
C PHE A 338 -4.91 -0.08 -9.41
N THR A 339 -4.62 1.20 -9.55
CA THR A 339 -5.56 2.29 -9.33
C THR A 339 -6.49 2.54 -10.51
N ARG A 340 -7.34 3.54 -10.34
CA ARG A 340 -8.22 4.09 -11.39
C ARG A 340 -7.46 4.65 -12.60
N ASP A 341 -6.18 4.98 -12.44
CA ASP A 341 -5.33 5.47 -13.54
C ASP A 341 -4.89 4.33 -14.47
N GLY A 342 -5.32 3.11 -14.16
CA GLY A 342 -5.02 1.90 -14.89
C GLY A 342 -3.95 1.05 -14.21
N HIS A 343 -3.71 -0.12 -14.79
CA HIS A 343 -2.69 -1.06 -14.31
C HIS A 343 -2.20 -1.93 -15.46
N TRP A 344 -1.07 -2.56 -15.24
CA TRP A 344 -0.59 -3.68 -16.05
C TRP A 344 0.16 -4.67 -15.14
N ASP A 345 0.20 -5.94 -15.55
CA ASP A 345 0.70 -7.02 -14.71
C ASP A 345 2.22 -7.16 -14.83
N GLY A 346 2.94 -6.17 -14.34
CA GLY A 346 4.38 -6.13 -14.47
C GLY A 346 5.10 -5.09 -13.62
N ILE A 347 6.40 -5.01 -13.84
CA ILE A 347 7.34 -4.12 -13.16
C ILE A 347 8.21 -3.43 -14.22
N THR A 348 8.46 -2.14 -14.06
CA THR A 348 9.49 -1.44 -14.81
C THR A 348 10.77 -1.38 -14.01
N VAL A 349 11.85 -1.91 -14.58
CA VAL A 349 13.21 -1.77 -14.07
C VAL A 349 13.80 -0.49 -14.62
N VAL A 350 14.37 0.36 -13.77
CA VAL A 350 14.94 1.65 -14.12
C VAL A 350 16.40 1.72 -13.68
N GLU A 351 17.30 1.86 -14.62
CA GLU A 351 18.71 2.18 -14.35
C GLU A 351 18.82 3.67 -14.03
N LEU A 352 19.02 3.99 -12.76
CA LEU A 352 18.92 5.38 -12.30
C LEU A 352 19.96 6.31 -12.93
N ALA A 353 21.14 5.86 -13.27
CA ALA A 353 22.16 6.71 -13.87
C ALA A 353 21.82 7.13 -15.31
N SER A 354 21.40 6.19 -16.15
CA SER A 354 21.10 6.41 -17.57
C SER A 354 19.65 6.83 -17.84
N GLY A 355 18.71 6.47 -16.95
CA GLY A 355 17.28 6.55 -17.21
C GLY A 355 16.75 5.46 -18.13
N THR A 356 17.57 4.44 -18.43
CA THR A 356 17.13 3.31 -19.27
C THR A 356 16.09 2.48 -18.51
N THR A 357 15.01 2.12 -19.20
CA THR A 357 13.93 1.32 -18.64
C THR A 357 13.74 0.01 -19.39
N ARG A 358 13.28 -1.03 -18.70
CA ARG A 358 12.80 -2.28 -19.29
C ARG A 358 11.67 -2.86 -18.48
N ARG A 359 10.76 -3.55 -19.12
CA ARG A 359 9.59 -4.16 -18.48
C ARG A 359 9.83 -5.64 -18.18
N LEU A 360 9.29 -6.09 -17.04
CA LEU A 360 9.21 -7.49 -16.63
C LEU A 360 7.77 -7.83 -16.32
N ALA A 361 7.38 -9.08 -16.54
CA ALA A 361 6.12 -9.60 -16.01
C ALA A 361 6.18 -9.68 -14.47
N ALA A 362 5.03 -9.57 -13.83
CA ALA A 362 4.81 -9.84 -12.41
C ALA A 362 3.45 -10.54 -12.22
N GLY A 363 2.89 -10.55 -11.00
CA GLY A 363 1.54 -11.02 -10.75
C GLY A 363 0.45 -10.02 -11.15
N GLU A 364 -0.80 -10.33 -10.83
CA GLU A 364 -1.96 -9.52 -11.20
C GLU A 364 -2.04 -8.24 -10.37
N ARG A 365 -2.04 -7.09 -11.03
CA ARG A 365 -2.08 -5.76 -10.40
C ARG A 365 -1.02 -5.61 -9.31
N PRO A 366 0.25 -5.62 -9.66
CA PRO A 366 1.34 -5.52 -8.69
C PRO A 366 1.32 -4.16 -8.00
N LEU A 367 1.42 -4.17 -6.66
CA LEU A 367 1.34 -2.98 -5.83
C LEU A 367 2.62 -2.79 -5.00
N GLY A 368 2.66 -3.28 -3.77
CA GLY A 368 3.82 -3.12 -2.91
C GLY A 368 5.02 -3.95 -3.38
N ILE A 369 6.23 -3.44 -3.22
CA ILE A 369 7.46 -4.07 -3.69
C ILE A 369 8.63 -3.88 -2.73
N VAL A 370 9.41 -4.93 -2.53
CA VAL A 370 10.71 -4.86 -1.82
C VAL A 370 11.78 -5.67 -2.55
N VAL A 371 13.03 -5.33 -2.30
CA VAL A 371 14.23 -6.06 -2.79
C VAL A 371 14.75 -6.95 -1.67
N LEU A 372 14.89 -8.27 -1.92
CA LEU A 372 15.40 -9.27 -0.98
C LEU A 372 16.92 -9.29 -0.90
#